data_911fea2218d0e6ab65259863c444309f
#
_entry.id   911fea2218d0e6ab65259863c444309f
#
_cell.length_a   1.000
_cell.length_b   1.000
_cell.length_c   1.000
_cell.angle_alpha   90.00
_cell.angle_beta   90.00
_cell.angle_gamma   90.00
#
_symmetry.space_group_name_H-M   'P 1'
#
loop_
_entity.id
_entity.type
_entity.pdbx_description
1 polymer ?
#
loop_
_entity_poly.entity_id
_entity_poly.type
_entity_poly.pdbx_seq_one_letter_code
_entity_poly.pdbx_strand_id
1 'polypeptide(L)'
;MPPLPSQADVVIVGAGLAGLTAARVLEQRGISAVLLEASDGVGGRVRSDNVDGFILDRGFQVLLTGYPEIHRHLNIPALELQTFEPGAIVWREGKGSVVGDPFRRPKTFASTSLAPIGTLGDKMRIALLRAKLKRANPQDLLRGTDISTMESLKQLGFSDTMINRFFRPLVGGIQLDPQLKASRRMFDVIFRTLAVGDSAVPAHGMGRITEQLAQSLRSTTIHLNRRVMSTTPGSVTLENGHTISARAIVVATEGPVASSLLSLPAVASQAAGAVYFAAPTSPIEGSYIVLDGEGHGPVYNVAVMSQVSPHYAPHGQHLIAAALPGLVDGDIEAAARRQLRSWWGAQVDEWRHLRSYRIPHGQPGQTSPFNPHERVALGEGMFVCGDHRDTASIQGAMYSGRRCAESVAEWVTLQS
;
A
#
# COMPACT_ATOMS: atom_id res chain seq x y z
N MET A 1 7.98 -26.66 13.26
CA MET A 1 6.75 -25.91 13.57
C MET A 1 5.97 -26.66 14.66
N PRO A 2 5.36 -25.98 15.62
CA PRO A 2 4.52 -26.64 16.61
C PRO A 2 3.35 -27.35 15.92
N PRO A 3 2.80 -28.43 16.50
CA PRO A 3 1.63 -29.10 15.94
C PRO A 3 0.43 -28.17 15.91
N LEU A 4 -0.48 -28.38 14.95
CA LEU A 4 -1.73 -27.65 14.90
C LEU A 4 -2.62 -28.04 16.08
N PRO A 5 -3.17 -27.08 16.83
CA PRO A 5 -4.12 -27.41 17.89
C PRO A 5 -5.47 -27.82 17.29
N SER A 6 -6.24 -28.58 18.05
CA SER A 6 -7.64 -28.87 17.72
C SER A 6 -8.62 -27.81 18.24
N GLN A 7 -8.15 -26.97 19.18
CA GLN A 7 -8.94 -25.91 19.80
C GLN A 7 -8.09 -24.67 20.12
N ALA A 8 -8.68 -23.48 20.02
CA ALA A 8 -8.08 -22.20 20.40
C ALA A 8 -9.16 -21.23 20.93
N ASP A 9 -8.77 -20.21 21.71
CA ASP A 9 -9.72 -19.16 22.05
C ASP A 9 -10.06 -18.30 20.82
N VAL A 10 -9.03 -17.91 20.06
CA VAL A 10 -9.17 -17.12 18.84
C VAL A 10 -8.37 -17.75 17.72
N VAL A 11 -9.00 -17.90 16.55
CA VAL A 11 -8.28 -18.22 15.30
C VAL A 11 -8.30 -17.01 14.39
N ILE A 12 -7.12 -16.61 13.89
CA ILE A 12 -6.95 -15.53 12.92
C ILE A 12 -6.53 -16.16 11.59
N VAL A 13 -7.26 -15.88 10.51
CA VAL A 13 -6.99 -16.39 9.17
C VAL A 13 -6.36 -15.30 8.33
N GLY A 14 -5.07 -15.43 8.02
CA GLY A 14 -4.25 -14.49 7.27
C GLY A 14 -3.24 -13.70 8.13
N ALA A 15 -1.96 -13.81 7.78
CA ALA A 15 -0.84 -13.13 8.44
C ALA A 15 -0.39 -11.86 7.68
N GLY A 16 -1.33 -11.12 7.09
CA GLY A 16 -1.11 -9.77 6.57
C GLY A 16 -1.11 -8.72 7.69
N LEU A 17 -0.97 -7.45 7.34
CA LEU A 17 -0.94 -6.33 8.31
C LEU A 17 -2.15 -6.35 9.26
N ALA A 18 -3.35 -6.60 8.74
CA ALA A 18 -4.57 -6.60 9.55
C ALA A 18 -4.56 -7.74 10.58
N GLY A 19 -4.23 -8.98 10.16
CA GLY A 19 -4.18 -10.14 11.05
C GLY A 19 -3.07 -10.03 12.09
N LEU A 20 -1.88 -9.59 11.71
CA LEU A 20 -0.76 -9.38 12.64
C LEU A 20 -1.07 -8.26 13.65
N THR A 21 -1.71 -7.17 13.21
CA THR A 21 -2.14 -6.11 14.12
C THR A 21 -3.22 -6.61 15.08
N ALA A 22 -4.20 -7.39 14.58
CA ALA A 22 -5.22 -7.98 15.42
C ALA A 22 -4.61 -8.91 16.48
N ALA A 23 -3.70 -9.81 16.08
CA ALA A 23 -3.00 -10.69 17.01
C ALA A 23 -2.26 -9.91 18.11
N ARG A 24 -1.50 -8.87 17.73
CA ARG A 24 -0.79 -8.01 18.67
C ARG A 24 -1.72 -7.33 19.68
N VAL A 25 -2.84 -6.81 19.22
CA VAL A 25 -3.82 -6.11 20.10
C VAL A 25 -4.51 -7.10 21.04
N LEU A 26 -4.82 -8.31 20.58
CA LEU A 26 -5.36 -9.38 21.43
C LEU A 26 -4.36 -9.79 22.52
N GLU A 27 -3.09 -9.98 22.17
CA GLU A 27 -2.04 -10.28 23.18
C GLU A 27 -1.92 -9.17 24.24
N GLN A 28 -2.01 -7.89 23.86
CA GLN A 28 -1.99 -6.78 24.80
C GLN A 28 -3.18 -6.80 25.78
N ARG A 29 -4.23 -7.55 25.45
CA ARG A 29 -5.41 -7.81 26.31
C ARG A 29 -5.39 -9.17 26.98
N GLY A 30 -4.26 -9.89 26.91
CA GLY A 30 -4.10 -11.20 27.53
C GLY A 30 -4.79 -12.34 26.81
N ILE A 31 -5.22 -12.15 25.56
CA ILE A 31 -5.90 -13.15 24.73
C ILE A 31 -4.88 -13.70 23.72
N SER A 32 -4.63 -15.01 23.81
CA SER A 32 -3.79 -15.70 22.83
C SER A 32 -4.59 -16.10 21.60
N ALA A 33 -3.91 -16.18 20.44
CA ALA A 33 -4.53 -16.58 19.20
C ALA A 33 -3.67 -17.61 18.44
N VAL A 34 -4.33 -18.37 17.59
CA VAL A 34 -3.70 -19.18 16.54
C VAL A 34 -3.86 -18.45 15.23
N LEU A 35 -2.74 -18.10 14.59
CA LEU A 35 -2.73 -17.38 13.33
C LEU A 35 -2.33 -18.33 12.20
N LEU A 36 -3.21 -18.47 11.20
CA LEU A 36 -3.07 -19.38 10.07
C LEU A 36 -2.77 -18.56 8.80
N GLU A 37 -1.67 -18.88 8.12
CA GLU A 37 -1.26 -18.25 6.87
C GLU A 37 -1.11 -19.28 5.77
N ALA A 38 -1.72 -19.01 4.62
CA ALA A 38 -1.71 -19.93 3.48
C ALA A 38 -0.35 -20.00 2.77
N SER A 39 0.44 -18.93 2.83
CA SER A 39 1.72 -18.82 2.14
C SER A 39 2.90 -19.25 3.03
N ASP A 40 4.09 -19.19 2.48
CA ASP A 40 5.39 -19.54 3.08
C ASP A 40 5.95 -18.49 4.03
N GLY A 41 5.26 -17.35 4.21
CA GLY A 41 5.73 -16.26 5.06
C GLY A 41 4.63 -15.26 5.40
N VAL A 42 4.88 -14.48 6.45
CA VAL A 42 3.98 -13.40 6.88
C VAL A 42 4.05 -12.20 5.94
N GLY A 43 3.03 -11.34 5.99
CA GLY A 43 3.04 -10.03 5.35
C GLY A 43 1.98 -9.85 4.26
N GLY A 44 1.46 -10.93 3.68
CA GLY A 44 0.48 -10.83 2.60
C GLY A 44 1.04 -10.02 1.42
N ARG A 45 0.44 -8.85 1.13
CA ARG A 45 0.90 -7.93 0.07
C ARG A 45 2.13 -7.10 0.47
N VAL A 46 2.44 -6.96 1.76
CA VAL A 46 3.59 -6.19 2.25
C VAL A 46 4.73 -7.16 2.55
N ARG A 47 5.38 -7.63 1.49
CA ARG A 47 6.52 -8.56 1.53
C ARG A 47 7.61 -8.08 0.58
N SER A 48 8.84 -8.50 0.86
CA SER A 48 10.01 -8.27 0.01
C SER A 48 10.70 -9.59 -0.30
N ASP A 49 11.21 -9.72 -1.53
CA ASP A 49 12.00 -10.86 -1.98
C ASP A 49 13.46 -10.41 -2.16
N ASN A 50 14.42 -11.30 -1.87
CA ASN A 50 15.82 -11.08 -2.22
C ASN A 50 16.14 -11.82 -3.52
N VAL A 51 16.62 -11.07 -4.51
CA VAL A 51 16.97 -11.61 -5.82
C VAL A 51 18.34 -11.08 -6.20
N ASP A 52 19.34 -11.95 -6.27
CA ASP A 52 20.74 -11.61 -6.63
C ASP A 52 21.31 -10.46 -5.78
N GLY A 53 20.95 -10.39 -4.49
CA GLY A 53 21.37 -9.33 -3.59
C GLY A 53 20.54 -8.03 -3.66
N PHE A 54 19.56 -7.95 -4.56
CA PHE A 54 18.58 -6.86 -4.61
C PHE A 54 17.38 -7.17 -3.73
N ILE A 55 16.82 -6.15 -3.08
CA ILE A 55 15.56 -6.25 -2.32
C ILE A 55 14.43 -5.78 -3.22
N LEU A 56 13.50 -6.67 -3.55
CA LEU A 56 12.35 -6.40 -4.40
C LEU A 56 11.07 -6.48 -3.57
N ASP A 57 10.42 -5.35 -3.35
CA ASP A 57 9.10 -5.36 -2.73
C ASP A 57 8.07 -5.98 -3.69
N ARG A 58 7.11 -6.76 -3.18
CA ARG A 58 6.07 -7.38 -4.00
C ARG A 58 5.06 -6.35 -4.48
N GLY A 59 5.45 -5.61 -5.52
CA GLY A 59 4.82 -4.38 -6.00
C GLY A 59 5.50 -3.14 -5.42
N PHE A 60 5.57 -2.05 -6.21
CA PHE A 60 6.11 -0.79 -5.73
C PHE A 60 5.22 -0.21 -4.63
N GLN A 61 5.78 -0.02 -3.45
CA GLN A 61 5.07 0.41 -2.25
C GLN A 61 5.88 1.49 -1.52
N VAL A 62 5.17 2.34 -0.81
CA VAL A 62 5.75 3.32 0.12
C VAL A 62 4.97 3.35 1.44
N LEU A 63 5.67 3.65 2.52
CA LEU A 63 5.08 3.93 3.82
C LEU A 63 4.93 5.44 3.99
N LEU A 64 3.73 5.91 4.27
CA LEU A 64 3.52 7.31 4.63
C LEU A 64 3.69 7.49 6.14
N THR A 65 4.71 8.25 6.55
CA THR A 65 5.05 8.41 7.97
C THR A 65 3.99 9.17 8.78
N GLY A 66 3.06 9.85 8.09
CA GLY A 66 1.91 10.51 8.70
C GLY A 66 0.77 9.57 9.12
N TYR A 67 0.89 8.26 8.94
CA TYR A 67 -0.11 7.28 9.37
C TYR A 67 -0.09 7.07 10.88
N PRO A 68 -1.20 7.30 11.63
CA PRO A 68 -1.22 7.13 13.07
C PRO A 68 -0.96 5.70 13.57
N GLU A 69 -1.47 4.68 12.85
CA GLU A 69 -1.38 3.30 13.34
C GLU A 69 0.06 2.74 13.32
N ILE A 70 0.93 3.23 12.42
CA ILE A 70 2.33 2.78 12.42
C ILE A 70 3.05 3.18 13.71
N HIS A 71 2.74 4.35 14.26
CA HIS A 71 3.32 4.83 15.53
C HIS A 71 2.78 4.09 16.77
N ARG A 72 1.60 3.45 16.64
CA ARG A 72 1.01 2.61 17.70
C ARG A 72 1.61 1.22 17.75
N HIS A 73 1.92 0.67 16.59
CA HIS A 73 2.18 -0.75 16.46
C HIS A 73 3.62 -1.09 16.08
N LEU A 74 4.39 -0.12 15.54
CA LEU A 74 5.74 -0.35 15.04
C LEU A 74 6.79 0.40 15.87
N ASN A 75 7.96 -0.21 16.00
CA ASN A 75 9.16 0.47 16.43
C ASN A 75 9.79 1.18 15.22
N ILE A 76 9.42 2.44 15.00
CA ILE A 76 9.83 3.22 13.85
C ILE A 76 11.36 3.36 13.74
N PRO A 77 12.13 3.65 14.83
CA PRO A 77 13.58 3.67 14.76
C PRO A 77 14.21 2.39 14.24
N ALA A 78 13.69 1.22 14.62
CA ALA A 78 14.22 -0.07 14.19
C ALA A 78 13.92 -0.43 12.74
N LEU A 79 13.06 0.31 12.05
CA LEU A 79 12.82 0.19 10.62
C LEU A 79 13.83 0.98 9.79
N GLU A 80 14.60 1.89 10.39
CA GLU A 80 15.60 2.71 9.72
C GLU A 80 15.04 3.38 8.46
N LEU A 81 13.89 4.06 8.61
CA LEU A 81 13.15 4.61 7.47
C LEU A 81 14.00 5.55 6.61
N GLN A 82 14.04 5.27 5.32
CA GLN A 82 14.68 6.07 4.28
C GLN A 82 13.63 6.82 3.50
N THR A 83 13.78 8.15 3.38
CA THR A 83 12.74 9.02 2.82
C THR A 83 13.00 9.37 1.36
N PHE A 84 11.92 9.46 0.62
CA PHE A 84 11.92 10.13 -0.67
C PHE A 84 12.04 11.65 -0.51
N GLU A 85 12.60 12.32 -1.50
CA GLU A 85 12.54 13.77 -1.57
C GLU A 85 11.06 14.23 -1.66
N PRO A 86 10.67 15.31 -0.94
CA PRO A 86 9.31 15.82 -0.94
C PRO A 86 8.98 16.52 -2.28
N GLY A 87 8.52 15.72 -3.23
CA GLY A 87 8.23 16.11 -4.60
C GLY A 87 8.31 14.93 -5.54
N ALA A 88 8.34 15.24 -6.83
CA ALA A 88 8.48 14.26 -7.89
C ALA A 88 9.24 14.85 -9.08
N ILE A 89 9.80 14.01 -9.92
CA ILE A 89 10.27 14.39 -11.26
C ILE A 89 9.14 14.05 -12.24
N VAL A 90 8.60 15.03 -12.95
CA VAL A 90 7.69 14.77 -14.05
C VAL A 90 8.50 14.64 -15.33
N TRP A 91 8.47 13.45 -15.92
CA TRP A 91 9.20 13.14 -17.15
C TRP A 91 8.36 13.43 -18.38
N ARG A 92 8.93 14.23 -19.29
CA ARG A 92 8.27 14.60 -20.54
C ARG A 92 9.28 15.03 -21.61
N GLU A 93 9.06 14.58 -22.86
CA GLU A 93 9.86 14.98 -24.02
C GLU A 93 11.37 14.82 -23.79
N GLY A 94 11.75 13.67 -23.19
CA GLY A 94 13.14 13.36 -22.88
C GLY A 94 13.75 14.16 -21.74
N LYS A 95 12.95 14.89 -20.95
CA LYS A 95 13.43 15.74 -19.83
C LYS A 95 12.66 15.50 -18.54
N GLY A 96 13.39 15.43 -17.43
CA GLY A 96 12.82 15.44 -16.09
C GLY A 96 12.66 16.86 -15.56
N SER A 97 11.47 17.20 -15.08
CA SER A 97 11.20 18.48 -14.40
C SER A 97 10.89 18.23 -12.94
N VAL A 98 11.72 18.78 -12.03
CA VAL A 98 11.50 18.63 -10.58
C VAL A 98 10.33 19.51 -10.15
N VAL A 99 9.30 18.83 -9.58
CA VAL A 99 8.14 19.45 -8.94
C VAL A 99 8.23 19.14 -7.46
N GLY A 100 8.80 20.05 -6.69
CA GLY A 100 8.99 19.90 -5.25
C GLY A 100 7.86 20.53 -4.43
N ASP A 101 7.86 20.26 -3.13
CA ASP A 101 7.09 21.00 -2.15
C ASP A 101 7.90 22.22 -1.68
N PRO A 102 7.60 23.45 -2.15
CA PRO A 102 8.41 24.64 -1.81
C PRO A 102 8.37 24.99 -0.32
N PHE A 103 7.36 24.51 0.41
CA PHE A 103 7.26 24.72 1.86
C PHE A 103 8.24 23.84 2.64
N ARG A 104 8.64 22.71 2.07
CA ARG A 104 9.60 21.76 2.66
C ARG A 104 10.99 21.88 2.05
N ARG A 105 11.07 22.24 0.76
CA ARG A 105 12.30 22.44 -0.03
C ARG A 105 12.23 23.76 -0.79
N PRO A 106 12.50 24.90 -0.16
CA PRO A 106 12.41 26.21 -0.82
C PRO A 106 13.22 26.34 -2.12
N LYS A 107 14.32 25.60 -2.23
CA LYS A 107 15.15 25.55 -3.45
C LYS A 107 14.40 25.04 -4.68
N THR A 108 13.31 24.27 -4.51
CA THR A 108 12.50 23.75 -5.61
C THR A 108 11.45 24.72 -6.11
N PHE A 109 11.36 25.93 -5.56
CA PHE A 109 10.36 26.92 -5.96
C PHE A 109 10.48 27.31 -7.44
N ALA A 110 11.69 27.61 -7.90
CA ALA A 110 11.92 28.00 -9.29
C ALA A 110 11.62 26.85 -10.26
N SER A 111 12.14 25.63 -9.99
CA SER A 111 11.90 24.46 -10.83
C SER A 111 10.42 24.10 -10.88
N THR A 112 9.72 24.12 -9.74
CA THR A 112 8.27 23.87 -9.66
C THR A 112 7.47 24.92 -10.43
N SER A 113 7.85 26.18 -10.34
CA SER A 113 7.19 27.27 -11.07
C SER A 113 7.33 27.15 -12.58
N LEU A 114 8.47 26.68 -13.06
CA LEU A 114 8.78 26.50 -14.48
C LEU A 114 8.35 25.13 -15.04
N ALA A 115 8.06 24.15 -14.18
CA ALA A 115 7.71 22.80 -14.61
C ALA A 115 6.47 22.80 -15.53
N PRO A 116 6.49 22.09 -16.68
CA PRO A 116 5.42 22.08 -17.70
C PRO A 116 4.25 21.16 -17.32
N ILE A 117 3.79 21.23 -16.05
CA ILE A 117 2.73 20.36 -15.49
C ILE A 117 1.35 21.02 -15.49
N GLY A 118 1.26 22.32 -15.76
CA GLY A 118 0.03 23.11 -15.76
C GLY A 118 0.33 24.60 -15.64
N THR A 119 -0.71 25.38 -15.42
CA THR A 119 -0.63 26.84 -15.29
C THR A 119 -0.09 27.28 -13.92
N LEU A 120 0.30 28.53 -13.77
CA LEU A 120 0.61 29.11 -12.46
C LEU A 120 -0.60 29.06 -11.51
N GLY A 121 -1.82 29.23 -12.08
CA GLY A 121 -3.07 29.07 -11.33
C GLY A 121 -3.23 27.66 -10.75
N ASP A 122 -2.88 26.63 -11.50
CA ASP A 122 -2.90 25.24 -11.00
C ASP A 122 -1.93 25.04 -9.84
N LYS A 123 -0.71 25.59 -9.95
CA LYS A 123 0.31 25.47 -8.91
C LYS A 123 -0.12 26.20 -7.63
N MET A 124 -0.78 27.35 -7.77
CA MET A 124 -1.36 28.05 -6.62
C MET A 124 -2.50 27.26 -5.97
N ARG A 125 -3.39 26.63 -6.80
CA ARG A 125 -4.46 25.74 -6.29
C ARG A 125 -3.90 24.55 -5.50
N ILE A 126 -2.82 23.93 -5.96
CA ILE A 126 -2.14 22.86 -5.19
C ILE A 126 -1.69 23.38 -3.83
N ALA A 127 -1.05 24.56 -3.77
CA ALA A 127 -0.58 25.13 -2.52
C ALA A 127 -1.74 25.42 -1.55
N LEU A 128 -2.86 25.95 -2.05
CA LEU A 128 -4.07 26.20 -1.27
C LEU A 128 -4.72 24.89 -0.79
N LEU A 129 -4.86 23.91 -1.67
CA LEU A 129 -5.39 22.58 -1.34
C LEU A 129 -4.54 21.93 -0.25
N ARG A 130 -3.20 21.94 -0.41
CA ARG A 130 -2.28 21.44 0.59
C ARG A 130 -2.45 22.13 1.95
N ALA A 131 -2.52 23.45 1.97
CA ALA A 131 -2.70 24.23 3.19
C ALA A 131 -4.04 23.93 3.87
N LYS A 132 -5.12 23.79 3.09
CA LYS A 132 -6.45 23.40 3.57
C LYS A 132 -6.42 21.99 4.18
N LEU A 133 -5.94 20.99 3.45
CA LEU A 133 -5.95 19.60 3.91
C LEU A 133 -4.99 19.36 5.08
N LYS A 134 -3.85 20.06 5.14
CA LYS A 134 -2.93 19.98 6.29
C LYS A 134 -3.59 20.39 7.59
N ARG A 135 -4.51 21.38 7.55
CA ARG A 135 -5.25 21.89 8.73
C ARG A 135 -6.50 21.10 9.03
N ALA A 136 -7.00 20.30 8.10
CA ALA A 136 -8.25 19.55 8.26
C ALA A 136 -8.10 18.45 9.32
N ASN A 137 -9.19 18.21 10.08
CA ASN A 137 -9.27 17.05 10.94
C ASN A 137 -9.38 15.78 10.06
N PRO A 138 -8.55 14.74 10.27
CA PRO A 138 -8.62 13.51 9.50
C PRO A 138 -10.00 12.86 9.43
N GLN A 139 -10.76 12.91 10.53
CA GLN A 139 -12.10 12.31 10.61
C GLN A 139 -13.11 13.03 9.70
N ASP A 140 -12.95 14.33 9.51
CA ASP A 140 -13.87 15.13 8.69
C ASP A 140 -13.64 14.91 7.19
N LEU A 141 -12.42 14.48 6.79
CA LEU A 141 -12.12 14.15 5.39
C LEU A 141 -12.93 12.96 4.87
N LEU A 142 -13.34 12.07 5.77
CA LEU A 142 -14.12 10.87 5.44
C LEU A 142 -15.62 11.11 5.50
N ARG A 143 -16.06 12.35 5.70
CA ARG A 143 -17.48 12.77 5.83
C ARG A 143 -17.90 13.66 4.64
N GLY A 144 -19.19 13.91 4.56
CA GLY A 144 -19.78 14.79 3.54
C GLY A 144 -20.07 14.08 2.22
N THR A 145 -20.51 14.86 1.22
CA THR A 145 -20.82 14.35 -0.12
C THR A 145 -19.55 13.79 -0.76
N ASP A 146 -19.66 12.58 -1.27
CA ASP A 146 -18.56 11.89 -1.94
C ASP A 146 -18.76 11.89 -3.46
N ILE A 147 -17.71 12.22 -4.17
CA ILE A 147 -17.61 12.23 -5.63
C ILE A 147 -16.29 11.57 -6.04
N SER A 148 -16.10 11.32 -7.32
CA SER A 148 -14.81 10.81 -7.80
C SER A 148 -13.68 11.84 -7.61
N THR A 149 -12.44 11.36 -7.49
CA THR A 149 -11.24 12.20 -7.49
C THR A 149 -11.19 13.09 -8.73
N MET A 150 -11.52 12.54 -9.91
CA MET A 150 -11.57 13.28 -11.17
C MET A 150 -12.53 14.47 -11.11
N GLU A 151 -13.77 14.23 -10.66
CA GLU A 151 -14.77 15.30 -10.51
C GLU A 151 -14.32 16.35 -9.49
N SER A 152 -13.75 15.91 -8.37
CA SER A 152 -13.22 16.80 -7.34
C SER A 152 -12.13 17.72 -7.89
N LEU A 153 -11.17 17.18 -8.65
CA LEU A 153 -10.10 17.97 -9.26
C LEU A 153 -10.64 18.99 -10.25
N LYS A 154 -11.63 18.62 -11.07
CA LYS A 154 -12.30 19.54 -12.00
C LYS A 154 -13.07 20.64 -11.25
N GLN A 155 -13.82 20.30 -10.21
CA GLN A 155 -14.53 21.26 -9.37
C GLN A 155 -13.60 22.24 -8.65
N LEU A 156 -12.40 21.80 -8.29
CA LEU A 156 -11.34 22.64 -7.73
C LEU A 156 -10.70 23.55 -8.80
N GLY A 157 -11.06 23.39 -10.08
CA GLY A 157 -10.62 24.23 -11.20
C GLY A 157 -9.24 23.87 -11.74
N PHE A 158 -8.73 22.65 -11.48
CA PHE A 158 -7.49 22.19 -12.10
C PHE A 158 -7.67 21.98 -13.60
N SER A 159 -6.64 22.38 -14.37
CA SER A 159 -6.61 22.15 -15.82
C SER A 159 -6.42 20.66 -16.14
N ASP A 160 -6.90 20.23 -17.32
CA ASP A 160 -6.66 18.87 -17.81
C ASP A 160 -5.16 18.57 -17.94
N THR A 161 -4.34 19.57 -18.24
CA THR A 161 -2.87 19.45 -18.26
C THR A 161 -2.32 19.04 -16.89
N MET A 162 -2.74 19.72 -15.83
CA MET A 162 -2.33 19.40 -14.45
C MET A 162 -2.85 18.03 -14.04
N ILE A 163 -4.09 17.71 -14.36
CA ILE A 163 -4.69 16.41 -14.03
C ILE A 163 -3.91 15.29 -14.71
N ASN A 164 -3.65 15.39 -16.01
CA ASN A 164 -3.04 14.30 -16.76
C ASN A 164 -1.53 14.16 -16.52
N ARG A 165 -0.80 15.26 -16.33
CA ARG A 165 0.68 15.23 -16.19
C ARG A 165 1.17 15.05 -14.77
N PHE A 166 0.33 15.34 -13.76
CA PHE A 166 0.73 15.29 -12.37
C PHE A 166 -0.19 14.41 -11.52
N PHE A 167 -1.49 14.76 -11.43
CA PHE A 167 -2.38 14.02 -10.53
C PHE A 167 -2.61 12.58 -10.99
N ARG A 168 -2.81 12.33 -12.26
CA ARG A 168 -3.05 10.97 -12.78
C ARG A 168 -1.87 10.03 -12.52
N PRO A 169 -0.63 10.34 -12.88
CA PRO A 169 0.49 9.44 -12.58
C PRO A 169 0.81 9.36 -11.09
N LEU A 170 0.59 10.41 -10.30
CA LEU A 170 0.81 10.38 -8.85
C LEU A 170 -0.33 9.67 -8.12
N VAL A 171 -1.52 10.23 -8.18
CA VAL A 171 -2.67 9.75 -7.38
C VAL A 171 -3.25 8.48 -7.97
N GLY A 172 -3.37 8.40 -9.29
CA GLY A 172 -3.80 7.17 -9.98
C GLY A 172 -2.81 6.02 -9.77
N GLY A 173 -1.51 6.32 -9.63
CA GLY A 173 -0.50 5.35 -9.23
C GLY A 173 -0.68 4.85 -7.80
N ILE A 174 -0.92 5.75 -6.85
CA ILE A 174 -1.13 5.40 -5.43
C ILE A 174 -2.44 4.62 -5.22
N GLN A 175 -3.52 5.04 -5.89
CA GLN A 175 -4.85 4.42 -5.77
C GLN A 175 -5.04 3.22 -6.70
N LEU A 176 -4.05 2.90 -7.55
CA LEU A 176 -4.14 1.90 -8.62
C LEU A 176 -5.36 2.14 -9.55
N ASP A 177 -5.73 3.39 -9.70
CA ASP A 177 -6.91 3.84 -10.46
C ASP A 177 -6.52 4.90 -11.50
N PRO A 178 -6.09 4.47 -12.70
CA PRO A 178 -5.71 5.38 -13.78
C PRO A 178 -6.80 6.35 -14.23
N GLN A 179 -8.06 6.04 -13.95
CA GLN A 179 -9.20 6.86 -14.35
C GLN A 179 -9.62 7.87 -13.27
N LEU A 180 -9.01 7.82 -12.09
CA LEU A 180 -9.33 8.67 -10.93
C LEU A 180 -10.82 8.59 -10.52
N LYS A 181 -11.42 7.40 -10.62
CA LYS A 181 -12.79 7.10 -10.17
C LYS A 181 -12.88 6.91 -8.67
N ALA A 182 -11.76 6.64 -8.02
CA ALA A 182 -11.70 6.48 -6.58
C ALA A 182 -12.25 7.73 -5.88
N SER A 183 -12.81 7.51 -4.70
CA SER A 183 -13.43 8.53 -3.87
C SER A 183 -12.50 9.73 -3.60
N ARG A 184 -13.05 10.93 -3.68
CA ARG A 184 -12.41 12.16 -3.23
C ARG A 184 -11.94 12.07 -1.78
N ARG A 185 -12.69 11.37 -0.92
CA ARG A 185 -12.32 11.18 0.50
C ARG A 185 -10.95 10.53 0.63
N MET A 186 -10.68 9.52 -0.20
CA MET A 186 -9.37 8.86 -0.26
C MET A 186 -8.28 9.77 -0.80
N PHE A 187 -8.57 10.53 -1.85
CA PHE A 187 -7.66 11.56 -2.36
C PHE A 187 -7.28 12.57 -1.27
N ASP A 188 -8.27 13.12 -0.55
CA ASP A 188 -8.06 14.10 0.52
C ASP A 188 -7.20 13.51 1.66
N VAL A 189 -7.46 12.26 2.07
CA VAL A 189 -6.65 11.55 3.09
C VAL A 189 -5.21 11.36 2.63
N ILE A 190 -4.99 10.86 1.41
CA ILE A 190 -3.65 10.64 0.84
C ILE A 190 -2.90 11.98 0.76
N PHE A 191 -3.53 13.00 0.18
CA PHE A 191 -2.88 14.29 -0.04
C PHE A 191 -2.56 15.00 1.27
N ARG A 192 -3.46 14.87 2.27
CA ARG A 192 -3.17 15.34 3.64
C ARG A 192 -1.98 14.59 4.24
N THR A 193 -1.95 13.28 4.12
CA THR A 193 -0.87 12.45 4.70
C THR A 193 0.48 12.80 4.09
N LEU A 194 0.53 13.03 2.77
CA LEU A 194 1.71 13.54 2.07
C LEU A 194 2.11 14.96 2.52
N ALA A 195 1.14 15.78 2.93
CA ALA A 195 1.41 17.15 3.40
C ALA A 195 1.95 17.22 4.84
N VAL A 196 1.67 16.21 5.68
CA VAL A 196 2.06 16.19 7.11
C VAL A 196 3.21 15.24 7.42
N GLY A 197 3.47 14.25 6.56
CA GLY A 197 4.52 13.24 6.74
C GLY A 197 5.40 13.09 5.50
N ASP A 198 6.28 12.11 5.57
CA ASP A 198 7.16 11.71 4.47
C ASP A 198 6.65 10.45 3.77
N SER A 199 7.01 10.29 2.50
CA SER A 199 7.02 9.00 1.84
C SER A 199 8.34 8.33 2.15
N ALA A 200 8.32 7.10 2.65
CA ALA A 200 9.50 6.39 3.08
C ALA A 200 9.42 4.89 2.78
N VAL A 201 10.55 4.22 2.87
CA VAL A 201 10.64 2.76 2.92
C VAL A 201 11.54 2.35 4.08
N PRO A 202 11.32 1.19 4.73
CA PRO A 202 12.32 0.64 5.62
C PRO A 202 13.63 0.38 4.87
N ALA A 203 14.78 0.59 5.50
CA ALA A 203 16.09 0.43 4.87
C ALA A 203 16.27 -0.92 4.16
N HIS A 204 15.67 -1.97 4.70
CA HIS A 204 15.79 -3.36 4.22
C HIS A 204 14.48 -3.93 3.66
N GLY A 205 13.67 -3.11 2.99
CA GLY A 205 12.45 -3.52 2.29
C GLY A 205 11.17 -3.40 3.11
N MET A 206 10.05 -3.26 2.41
CA MET A 206 8.72 -3.09 3.02
C MET A 206 8.32 -4.28 3.90
N GLY A 207 8.80 -5.49 3.59
CA GLY A 207 8.55 -6.70 4.37
C GLY A 207 8.98 -6.59 5.84
N ARG A 208 9.96 -5.72 6.18
CA ARG A 208 10.40 -5.48 7.56
C ARG A 208 9.28 -4.99 8.48
N ILE A 209 8.27 -4.34 7.93
CA ILE A 209 7.09 -3.87 8.68
C ILE A 209 6.33 -5.06 9.27
N THR A 210 6.02 -6.03 8.44
CA THR A 210 5.24 -7.22 8.85
C THR A 210 6.07 -8.22 9.63
N GLU A 211 7.34 -8.36 9.30
CA GLU A 211 8.29 -9.15 10.09
C GLU A 211 8.42 -8.63 11.52
N GLN A 212 8.52 -7.30 11.69
CA GLN A 212 8.59 -6.67 13.02
C GLN A 212 7.32 -6.93 13.83
N LEU A 213 6.13 -6.83 13.20
CA LEU A 213 4.86 -7.18 13.86
C LEU A 213 4.85 -8.65 14.29
N ALA A 214 5.21 -9.57 13.40
CA ALA A 214 5.23 -10.99 13.71
C ALA A 214 6.23 -11.32 14.83
N GLN A 215 7.42 -10.72 14.80
CA GLN A 215 8.45 -10.89 15.84
C GLN A 215 8.03 -10.30 17.19
N SER A 216 7.10 -9.36 17.22
CA SER A 216 6.60 -8.77 18.47
C SER A 216 5.61 -9.66 19.21
N LEU A 217 5.04 -10.68 18.56
CA LEU A 217 4.08 -11.62 19.14
C LEU A 217 4.80 -12.60 20.08
N ARG A 218 4.20 -12.87 21.25
CA ARG A 218 4.78 -13.72 22.31
C ARG A 218 3.93 -14.97 22.59
N SER A 219 2.61 -14.83 22.58
CA SER A 219 1.66 -15.89 22.90
C SER A 219 0.88 -16.39 21.69
N THR A 220 0.86 -15.64 20.60
CA THR A 220 0.22 -16.07 19.33
C THR A 220 1.16 -16.98 18.55
N THR A 221 0.67 -18.17 18.20
CA THR A 221 1.41 -19.09 17.34
C THR A 221 1.05 -18.85 15.88
N ILE A 222 2.05 -18.61 15.03
CA ILE A 222 1.88 -18.45 13.60
C ILE A 222 2.16 -19.79 12.89
N HIS A 223 1.20 -20.29 12.13
CA HIS A 223 1.32 -21.48 11.31
C HIS A 223 1.29 -21.11 9.82
N LEU A 224 2.44 -21.20 9.15
CA LEU A 224 2.60 -20.99 7.71
C LEU A 224 2.22 -22.23 6.91
N ASN A 225 1.90 -22.07 5.62
CA ASN A 225 1.46 -23.13 4.72
C ASN A 225 0.22 -23.85 5.27
N ARG A 226 -0.73 -23.07 5.79
CA ARG A 226 -2.00 -23.56 6.38
C ARG A 226 -3.16 -22.79 5.78
N ARG A 227 -3.58 -23.22 4.60
CA ARG A 227 -4.71 -22.63 3.89
C ARG A 227 -6.01 -23.05 4.56
N VAL A 228 -6.81 -22.05 4.93
CA VAL A 228 -8.20 -22.24 5.39
C VAL A 228 -9.11 -22.32 4.16
N MET A 229 -9.93 -23.35 4.09
CA MET A 229 -10.88 -23.60 3.01
C MET A 229 -12.29 -23.15 3.33
N SER A 230 -12.67 -23.24 4.61
CA SER A 230 -14.00 -22.81 5.06
C SER A 230 -13.96 -22.34 6.51
N THR A 231 -14.92 -21.48 6.84
CA THR A 231 -15.15 -20.98 8.20
C THR A 231 -16.63 -21.10 8.52
N THR A 232 -16.94 -21.50 9.74
CA THR A 232 -18.29 -21.49 10.30
C THR A 232 -18.24 -20.93 11.71
N PRO A 233 -19.35 -20.46 12.30
CA PRO A 233 -19.35 -20.11 13.71
C PRO A 233 -18.75 -21.24 14.55
N GLY A 234 -17.69 -20.92 15.29
CA GLY A 234 -17.00 -21.85 16.16
C GLY A 234 -15.94 -22.76 15.52
N SER A 235 -15.71 -22.77 14.19
CA SER A 235 -14.66 -23.62 13.61
C SER A 235 -14.09 -23.12 12.28
N VAL A 236 -12.83 -23.48 12.02
CA VAL A 236 -12.18 -23.34 10.71
C VAL A 236 -11.69 -24.68 10.20
N THR A 237 -11.80 -24.92 8.88
CA THR A 237 -11.31 -26.15 8.24
C THR A 237 -10.20 -25.82 7.26
N LEU A 238 -9.07 -26.53 7.40
CA LEU A 238 -7.89 -26.39 6.56
C LEU A 238 -8.00 -27.26 5.30
N GLU A 239 -7.16 -26.98 4.30
CA GLU A 239 -7.06 -27.72 3.04
C GLU A 239 -6.81 -29.24 3.22
N ASN A 240 -6.08 -29.61 4.26
CA ASN A 240 -5.80 -31.00 4.60
C ASN A 240 -6.93 -31.69 5.42
N GLY A 241 -8.09 -31.04 5.59
CA GLY A 241 -9.23 -31.55 6.36
C GLY A 241 -9.12 -31.35 7.89
N HIS A 242 -7.99 -30.85 8.40
CA HIS A 242 -7.87 -30.55 9.84
C HIS A 242 -8.81 -29.42 10.25
N THR A 243 -9.54 -29.60 11.34
CA THR A 243 -10.48 -28.61 11.88
C THR A 243 -9.99 -28.07 13.22
N ILE A 244 -10.06 -26.77 13.41
CA ILE A 244 -9.76 -26.10 14.66
C ILE A 244 -11.03 -25.43 15.18
N SER A 245 -11.46 -25.80 16.38
CA SER A 245 -12.56 -25.14 17.07
C SER A 245 -12.09 -23.85 17.76
N ALA A 246 -12.90 -22.80 17.72
CA ALA A 246 -12.54 -21.53 18.36
C ALA A 246 -13.77 -20.76 18.85
N ARG A 247 -13.61 -20.03 19.96
CA ARG A 247 -14.65 -19.11 20.49
C ARG A 247 -14.87 -17.90 19.58
N ALA A 248 -13.81 -17.44 18.94
CA ALA A 248 -13.86 -16.35 17.96
C ALA A 248 -12.99 -16.65 16.74
N ILE A 249 -13.47 -16.31 15.56
CA ILE A 249 -12.78 -16.48 14.29
C ILE A 249 -12.66 -15.11 13.60
N VAL A 250 -11.44 -14.71 13.28
CA VAL A 250 -11.10 -13.47 12.58
C VAL A 250 -10.63 -13.81 11.18
N VAL A 251 -11.38 -13.44 10.15
CA VAL A 251 -10.93 -13.53 8.77
C VAL A 251 -10.22 -12.22 8.39
N ALA A 252 -8.89 -12.28 8.27
CA ALA A 252 -7.99 -11.16 8.03
C ALA A 252 -7.28 -11.29 6.67
N THR A 253 -7.90 -11.98 5.72
CA THR A 253 -7.39 -12.17 4.36
C THR A 253 -7.69 -10.95 3.49
N GLU A 254 -7.17 -10.95 2.27
CA GLU A 254 -7.58 -9.96 1.26
C GLU A 254 -9.07 -10.05 0.93
N GLY A 255 -9.64 -8.93 0.45
CA GLY A 255 -11.09 -8.80 0.25
C GLY A 255 -11.77 -9.92 -0.50
N PRO A 256 -11.30 -10.36 -1.70
CA PRO A 256 -11.92 -11.44 -2.44
C PRO A 256 -11.97 -12.77 -1.68
N VAL A 257 -10.90 -13.11 -0.96
CA VAL A 257 -10.83 -14.34 -0.15
C VAL A 257 -11.75 -14.21 1.07
N ALA A 258 -11.76 -13.06 1.74
CA ALA A 258 -12.66 -12.79 2.87
C ALA A 258 -14.13 -12.91 2.44
N SER A 259 -14.48 -12.33 1.26
CA SER A 259 -15.84 -12.45 0.70
C SER A 259 -16.24 -13.90 0.46
N SER A 260 -15.33 -14.72 -0.07
CA SER A 260 -15.59 -16.15 -0.31
C SER A 260 -15.77 -16.94 0.99
N LEU A 261 -14.86 -16.76 1.97
CA LEU A 261 -14.90 -17.50 3.24
C LEU A 261 -16.11 -17.16 4.12
N LEU A 262 -16.63 -15.93 4.00
CA LEU A 262 -17.68 -15.40 4.87
C LEU A 262 -19.01 -15.17 4.15
N SER A 263 -19.11 -15.54 2.86
CA SER A 263 -20.29 -15.26 2.02
C SER A 263 -20.71 -13.77 2.05
N LEU A 264 -19.73 -12.88 2.06
CA LEU A 264 -19.94 -11.44 2.01
C LEU A 264 -20.02 -10.93 0.55
N PRO A 265 -20.56 -9.73 0.31
CA PRO A 265 -20.51 -9.11 -1.02
C PRO A 265 -19.10 -9.10 -1.60
N ALA A 266 -18.99 -9.29 -2.90
CA ALA A 266 -17.70 -9.31 -3.59
C ALA A 266 -16.97 -7.95 -3.45
N VAL A 267 -15.69 -8.02 -3.11
CA VAL A 267 -14.82 -6.85 -3.04
C VAL A 267 -14.17 -6.64 -4.40
N ALA A 268 -14.42 -5.48 -5.00
CA ALA A 268 -13.76 -5.08 -6.24
C ALA A 268 -12.25 -4.97 -6.05
N SER A 269 -11.48 -5.37 -7.06
CA SER A 269 -10.02 -5.39 -7.02
C SER A 269 -9.44 -4.33 -7.95
N GLN A 270 -8.49 -3.55 -7.44
CA GLN A 270 -7.56 -2.76 -8.24
C GLN A 270 -6.26 -3.53 -8.37
N ALA A 271 -5.92 -3.87 -9.60
CA ALA A 271 -4.71 -4.64 -9.88
C ALA A 271 -3.47 -3.76 -10.00
N ALA A 272 -2.31 -4.34 -9.82
CA ALA A 272 -1.02 -3.69 -10.02
C ALA A 272 -0.02 -4.62 -10.72
N GLY A 273 0.88 -4.02 -11.49
CA GLY A 273 2.11 -4.61 -11.96
C GLY A 273 3.32 -3.88 -11.40
N ALA A 274 4.43 -4.58 -11.26
CA ALA A 274 5.73 -3.98 -11.00
C ALA A 274 6.81 -4.71 -11.80
N VAL A 275 7.73 -3.94 -12.38
CA VAL A 275 8.88 -4.50 -13.10
C VAL A 275 10.14 -3.92 -12.50
N TYR A 276 11.08 -4.81 -12.17
CA TYR A 276 12.34 -4.45 -11.53
C TYR A 276 13.52 -4.71 -12.46
N PHE A 277 14.39 -3.71 -12.55
CA PHE A 277 15.63 -3.80 -13.32
C PHE A 277 16.84 -3.47 -12.44
N ALA A 278 17.93 -4.19 -12.68
CA ALA A 278 19.26 -3.79 -12.23
C ALA A 278 19.91 -2.91 -13.31
N ALA A 279 20.43 -1.76 -12.93
CA ALA A 279 21.10 -0.82 -13.81
C ALA A 279 22.53 -0.52 -13.32
N PRO A 280 23.53 -0.38 -14.23
CA PRO A 280 24.90 -0.02 -13.84
C PRO A 280 25.00 1.44 -13.38
N THR A 281 24.11 2.30 -13.87
CA THR A 281 24.05 3.73 -13.52
C THR A 281 22.63 4.15 -13.23
N SER A 282 22.47 5.12 -12.33
CA SER A 282 21.15 5.71 -12.07
C SER A 282 20.73 6.64 -13.20
N PRO A 283 19.49 6.52 -13.72
CA PRO A 283 18.99 7.42 -14.76
C PRO A 283 18.58 8.80 -14.23
N ILE A 284 18.54 8.97 -12.91
CA ILE A 284 18.21 10.24 -12.24
C ILE A 284 19.12 10.48 -11.05
N GLU A 285 19.18 11.73 -10.59
CA GLU A 285 19.80 12.11 -9.33
C GLU A 285 18.74 12.29 -8.23
N GLY A 286 19.08 11.90 -7.00
CA GLY A 286 18.25 12.03 -5.82
C GLY A 286 17.14 11.00 -5.70
N SER A 287 16.50 10.96 -4.54
CA SER A 287 15.49 9.96 -4.16
C SER A 287 14.06 10.41 -4.53
N TYR A 288 13.86 10.81 -5.79
CA TYR A 288 12.55 11.23 -6.29
C TYR A 288 11.76 10.06 -6.90
N ILE A 289 10.43 10.15 -6.81
CA ILE A 289 9.55 9.38 -7.68
C ILE A 289 9.47 10.09 -9.03
N VAL A 290 9.68 9.36 -10.12
CA VAL A 290 9.51 9.85 -11.50
C VAL A 290 8.09 9.54 -11.95
N LEU A 291 7.37 10.54 -12.42
CA LEU A 291 6.00 10.45 -12.89
C LEU A 291 5.95 10.52 -14.43
N ASP A 292 5.08 9.72 -15.04
CA ASP A 292 4.79 9.79 -16.47
C ASP A 292 4.00 11.06 -16.79
N GLY A 293 4.66 12.08 -17.32
CA GLY A 293 4.03 13.32 -17.79
C GLY A 293 3.50 13.24 -19.22
N GLU A 294 3.66 12.11 -19.91
CA GLU A 294 3.24 11.91 -21.31
C GLU A 294 1.93 11.10 -21.42
N GLY A 295 1.76 10.09 -20.57
CA GLY A 295 0.57 9.22 -20.57
C GLY A 295 0.54 8.22 -21.72
N HIS A 296 1.69 7.83 -22.26
CA HIS A 296 1.81 7.00 -23.48
C HIS A 296 2.19 5.54 -23.19
N GLY A 297 2.04 5.06 -21.98
CA GLY A 297 2.41 3.68 -21.68
C GLY A 297 1.84 3.18 -20.36
N PRO A 298 2.13 1.91 -20.01
CA PRO A 298 1.60 1.29 -18.81
C PRO A 298 2.32 1.72 -17.52
N VAL A 299 3.53 2.29 -17.61
CA VAL A 299 4.30 2.74 -16.45
C VAL A 299 3.81 4.12 -16.04
N TYR A 300 3.29 4.24 -14.83
CA TYR A 300 2.80 5.51 -14.27
C TYR A 300 3.86 6.22 -13.44
N ASN A 301 4.66 5.47 -12.74
CA ASN A 301 5.76 6.02 -11.97
C ASN A 301 6.93 5.04 -11.87
N VAL A 302 8.11 5.60 -11.62
CA VAL A 302 9.36 4.88 -11.44
C VAL A 302 10.08 5.40 -10.22
N ALA A 303 10.72 4.53 -9.48
CA ALA A 303 11.65 4.91 -8.43
C ALA A 303 13.00 4.20 -8.62
N VAL A 304 14.09 4.92 -8.37
CA VAL A 304 15.41 4.32 -8.21
C VAL A 304 15.57 4.00 -6.73
N MET A 305 15.21 2.78 -6.34
CA MET A 305 15.10 2.38 -4.94
C MET A 305 16.44 2.46 -4.21
N SER A 306 17.54 2.21 -4.89
CA SER A 306 18.90 2.34 -4.35
C SER A 306 19.32 3.81 -4.09
N GLN A 307 18.65 4.80 -4.70
CA GLN A 307 18.81 6.22 -4.37
C GLN A 307 18.03 6.59 -3.09
N VAL A 308 16.99 5.84 -2.78
CA VAL A 308 16.19 6.03 -1.54
C VAL A 308 16.89 5.33 -0.38
N SER A 309 17.23 4.05 -0.55
CA SER A 309 18.00 3.27 0.41
C SER A 309 19.09 2.47 -0.30
N PRO A 310 20.36 2.64 0.07
CA PRO A 310 21.47 1.91 -0.53
C PRO A 310 21.38 0.39 -0.32
N HIS A 311 20.61 -0.07 0.67
CA HIS A 311 20.43 -1.50 0.97
C HIS A 311 19.56 -2.24 -0.06
N TYR A 312 18.85 -1.52 -0.94
CA TYR A 312 18.00 -2.14 -1.97
C TYR A 312 18.80 -2.74 -3.15
N ALA A 313 20.08 -2.40 -3.29
CA ALA A 313 20.92 -2.93 -4.36
C ALA A 313 22.33 -3.28 -3.86
N PRO A 314 23.03 -4.22 -4.53
CA PRO A 314 24.46 -4.44 -4.32
C PRO A 314 25.27 -3.17 -4.62
N HIS A 315 26.42 -3.04 -3.97
CA HIS A 315 27.31 -1.90 -4.19
C HIS A 315 27.66 -1.72 -5.67
N GLY A 316 27.58 -0.48 -6.16
CA GLY A 316 27.87 -0.14 -7.56
C GLY A 316 26.75 -0.49 -8.53
N GLN A 317 25.58 -0.90 -8.07
CA GLN A 317 24.41 -1.14 -8.90
C GLN A 317 23.19 -0.33 -8.42
N HIS A 318 22.22 -0.16 -9.31
CA HIS A 318 20.99 0.55 -9.03
C HIS A 318 19.77 -0.33 -9.25
N LEU A 319 18.78 -0.23 -8.36
CA LEU A 319 17.50 -0.90 -8.50
C LEU A 319 16.47 0.08 -9.04
N ILE A 320 15.94 -0.21 -10.22
CA ILE A 320 14.86 0.55 -10.86
C ILE A 320 13.55 -0.21 -10.64
N ALA A 321 12.57 0.44 -10.02
CA ALA A 321 11.22 -0.07 -9.82
C ALA A 321 10.24 0.69 -10.71
N ALA A 322 9.64 0.03 -11.70
CA ALA A 322 8.59 0.59 -12.55
C ALA A 322 7.22 0.08 -12.08
N ALA A 323 6.30 0.99 -11.79
CA ALA A 323 4.94 0.69 -11.33
C ALA A 323 3.92 0.83 -12.45
N LEU A 324 3.09 -0.20 -12.60
CA LEU A 324 2.05 -0.30 -13.61
C LEU A 324 0.68 -0.52 -12.94
N PRO A 325 -0.14 0.52 -12.73
CA PRO A 325 -1.51 0.34 -12.25
C PRO A 325 -2.36 -0.44 -13.25
N GLY A 326 -3.17 -1.38 -12.73
CA GLY A 326 -4.01 -2.24 -13.56
C GLY A 326 -3.31 -3.55 -13.99
N LEU A 327 -4.07 -4.41 -14.65
CA LEU A 327 -3.52 -5.57 -15.34
C LEU A 327 -3.11 -5.15 -16.75
N VAL A 328 -1.84 -5.30 -17.04
CA VAL A 328 -1.29 -5.09 -18.40
C VAL A 328 -1.19 -6.44 -19.08
N ASP A 329 -1.85 -6.59 -20.22
CA ASP A 329 -1.81 -7.80 -21.03
C ASP A 329 -0.43 -8.03 -21.66
N GLY A 330 -0.13 -9.28 -21.97
CA GLY A 330 1.10 -9.66 -22.64
C GLY A 330 2.36 -9.52 -21.75
N ASP A 331 3.49 -9.24 -22.34
CA ASP A 331 4.78 -9.11 -21.64
C ASP A 331 4.93 -7.71 -21.04
N ILE A 332 4.75 -7.62 -19.70
CA ILE A 332 4.84 -6.35 -18.97
C ILE A 332 6.28 -5.83 -18.88
N GLU A 333 7.29 -6.72 -18.91
CA GLU A 333 8.68 -6.31 -18.96
C GLU A 333 8.98 -5.58 -20.26
N ALA A 334 8.67 -6.21 -21.39
CA ALA A 334 8.87 -5.61 -22.70
C ALA A 334 8.11 -4.29 -22.87
N ALA A 335 6.88 -4.20 -22.33
CA ALA A 335 6.08 -2.98 -22.38
C ALA A 335 6.70 -1.85 -21.54
N ALA A 336 7.13 -2.15 -20.30
CA ALA A 336 7.84 -1.21 -19.44
C ALA A 336 9.16 -0.76 -20.06
N ARG A 337 9.99 -1.67 -20.54
CA ARG A 337 11.28 -1.37 -21.18
C ARG A 337 11.13 -0.44 -22.38
N ARG A 338 10.17 -0.68 -23.27
CA ARG A 338 9.90 0.22 -24.40
C ARG A 338 9.60 1.64 -23.96
N GLN A 339 8.75 1.81 -22.95
CA GLN A 339 8.42 3.14 -22.41
C GLN A 339 9.63 3.79 -21.73
N LEU A 340 10.36 3.04 -20.90
CA LEU A 340 11.54 3.57 -20.21
C LEU A 340 12.67 3.92 -21.19
N ARG A 341 12.77 3.16 -22.29
CA ARG A 341 13.72 3.49 -23.37
C ARG A 341 13.37 4.79 -24.09
N SER A 342 12.07 5.12 -24.22
CA SER A 342 11.66 6.42 -24.75
C SER A 342 12.01 7.58 -23.80
N TRP A 343 12.12 7.30 -22.49
CA TRP A 343 12.52 8.31 -21.50
C TRP A 343 14.04 8.48 -21.45
N TRP A 344 14.77 7.39 -21.29
CA TRP A 344 16.21 7.42 -20.97
C TRP A 344 17.12 6.90 -22.07
N GLY A 345 16.59 6.58 -23.25
CA GLY A 345 17.39 6.19 -24.41
C GLY A 345 18.05 4.83 -24.28
N ALA A 346 19.18 4.67 -24.97
CA ALA A 346 19.87 3.39 -25.13
C ALA A 346 20.42 2.78 -23.83
N GLN A 347 20.63 3.58 -22.76
CA GLN A 347 21.09 3.04 -21.48
C GLN A 347 20.13 1.97 -20.90
N VAL A 348 18.82 2.04 -21.26
CA VAL A 348 17.82 1.08 -20.79
C VAL A 348 18.05 -0.31 -21.39
N ASP A 349 18.73 -0.42 -22.53
CA ASP A 349 19.06 -1.70 -23.15
C ASP A 349 20.11 -2.50 -22.32
N GLU A 350 20.91 -1.82 -21.50
CA GLU A 350 21.89 -2.41 -20.59
C GLU A 350 21.25 -2.89 -19.26
N TRP A 351 20.00 -2.52 -19.00
CA TRP A 351 19.34 -2.89 -17.75
C TRP A 351 18.95 -4.36 -17.73
N ARG A 352 19.41 -5.07 -16.72
CA ARG A 352 19.07 -6.48 -16.53
C ARG A 352 17.69 -6.58 -15.83
N HIS A 353 16.76 -7.30 -16.46
CA HIS A 353 15.50 -7.63 -15.81
C HIS A 353 15.74 -8.55 -14.62
N LEU A 354 15.19 -8.20 -13.46
CA LEU A 354 15.28 -9.01 -12.24
C LEU A 354 14.01 -9.82 -12.02
N ARG A 355 12.86 -9.16 -12.00
CA ARG A 355 11.57 -9.78 -11.79
C ARG A 355 10.42 -8.87 -12.20
N SER A 356 9.31 -9.50 -12.60
CA SER A 356 8.02 -8.84 -12.78
C SER A 356 7.00 -9.44 -11.83
N TYR A 357 6.20 -8.58 -11.20
CA TYR A 357 5.06 -8.98 -10.37
C TYR A 357 3.76 -8.59 -11.05
N ARG A 358 2.79 -9.51 -11.02
CA ARG A 358 1.39 -9.27 -11.39
C ARG A 358 0.54 -9.52 -10.17
N ILE A 359 -0.15 -8.50 -9.71
CA ILE A 359 -0.91 -8.52 -8.46
C ILE A 359 -2.37 -8.24 -8.81
N PRO A 360 -3.19 -9.29 -9.00
CA PRO A 360 -4.60 -9.13 -9.38
C PRO A 360 -5.43 -8.34 -8.35
N HIS A 361 -5.04 -8.42 -7.06
CA HIS A 361 -5.65 -7.69 -5.96
C HIS A 361 -4.57 -6.86 -5.24
N GLY A 362 -4.16 -5.75 -5.85
CA GLY A 362 -3.22 -4.80 -5.22
C GLY A 362 -3.90 -4.00 -4.11
N GLN A 363 -5.11 -3.53 -4.36
CA GLN A 363 -5.96 -2.81 -3.41
C GLN A 363 -7.44 -3.17 -3.63
N PRO A 364 -8.31 -3.03 -2.60
CA PRO A 364 -9.75 -3.01 -2.81
C PRO A 364 -10.17 -1.77 -3.58
N GLY A 365 -11.23 -1.89 -4.38
CA GLY A 365 -11.83 -0.75 -5.07
C GLY A 365 -12.43 0.24 -4.07
N GLN A 366 -12.21 1.53 -4.30
CA GLN A 366 -12.71 2.62 -3.44
C GLN A 366 -13.43 3.68 -4.27
N THR A 367 -14.27 3.24 -5.22
CA THR A 367 -15.10 4.14 -6.02
C THR A 367 -16.12 4.87 -5.15
N SER A 368 -16.48 6.09 -5.55
CA SER A 368 -17.55 6.86 -4.92
C SER A 368 -18.93 6.23 -5.25
N PRO A 369 -19.89 6.15 -4.31
CA PRO A 369 -19.75 6.55 -2.91
C PRO A 369 -18.96 5.53 -2.08
N PHE A 370 -17.91 5.99 -1.40
CA PHE A 370 -17.06 5.16 -0.57
C PHE A 370 -17.44 5.30 0.90
N ASN A 371 -17.70 4.17 1.56
CA ASN A 371 -18.00 4.12 2.98
C ASN A 371 -16.80 3.50 3.74
N PRO A 372 -15.95 4.29 4.38
CA PRO A 372 -14.90 3.77 5.26
C PRO A 372 -15.51 3.22 6.56
N HIS A 373 -14.71 2.46 7.32
CA HIS A 373 -15.10 1.90 8.62
C HIS A 373 -16.27 0.90 8.55
N GLU A 374 -16.20 -0.01 7.59
CA GLU A 374 -17.13 -1.12 7.49
C GLU A 374 -17.18 -1.96 8.80
N ARG A 375 -18.31 -2.59 9.05
CA ARG A 375 -18.54 -3.42 10.25
C ARG A 375 -17.55 -4.58 10.30
N VAL A 376 -16.88 -4.78 11.45
CA VAL A 376 -15.90 -5.85 11.68
C VAL A 376 -16.50 -7.06 12.38
N ALA A 377 -17.52 -6.90 13.22
CA ALA A 377 -18.23 -8.00 13.89
C ALA A 377 -19.41 -8.47 13.03
N LEU A 378 -19.48 -9.75 12.72
CA LEU A 378 -20.54 -10.34 11.88
C LEU A 378 -21.60 -11.10 12.68
N GLY A 379 -21.38 -11.31 13.98
CA GLY A 379 -22.21 -12.11 14.87
C GLY A 379 -21.64 -13.54 15.09
N GLU A 380 -22.18 -14.25 16.06
CA GLU A 380 -21.86 -15.66 16.36
C GLU A 380 -20.35 -15.96 16.50
N GLY A 381 -19.56 -14.99 17.03
CA GLY A 381 -18.10 -15.15 17.16
C GLY A 381 -17.33 -15.00 15.85
N MET A 382 -17.95 -14.55 14.77
CA MET A 382 -17.32 -14.32 13.47
C MET A 382 -16.94 -12.85 13.29
N PHE A 383 -15.71 -12.61 12.83
CA PHE A 383 -15.14 -11.27 12.63
C PHE A 383 -14.38 -11.19 11.31
N VAL A 384 -14.29 -9.97 10.79
CA VAL A 384 -13.54 -9.69 9.55
C VAL A 384 -12.75 -8.40 9.67
N CYS A 385 -11.52 -8.40 9.19
CA CYS A 385 -10.70 -7.20 9.05
C CYS A 385 -9.83 -7.24 7.79
N GLY A 386 -9.32 -6.08 7.42
CA GLY A 386 -8.52 -5.87 6.22
C GLY A 386 -8.69 -4.44 5.73
N ASP A 387 -7.90 -4.02 4.76
CA ASP A 387 -8.00 -2.72 4.12
C ASP A 387 -9.33 -2.53 3.36
N HIS A 388 -10.01 -3.62 2.99
CA HIS A 388 -11.35 -3.62 2.40
C HIS A 388 -12.47 -3.30 3.40
N ARG A 389 -12.18 -3.28 4.70
CA ARG A 389 -13.12 -2.88 5.76
C ARG A 389 -12.84 -1.46 6.28
N ASP A 390 -11.89 -0.77 5.66
CA ASP A 390 -11.46 0.58 5.99
C ASP A 390 -10.91 1.28 4.72
N THR A 391 -9.84 2.04 4.82
CA THR A 391 -9.17 2.66 3.67
C THR A 391 -8.16 1.69 3.04
N ALA A 392 -8.07 1.65 1.70
CA ALA A 392 -7.11 0.81 0.97
C ALA A 392 -5.67 1.32 1.20
N SER A 393 -5.10 0.98 2.33
CA SER A 393 -3.78 1.44 2.76
C SER A 393 -3.22 0.60 3.90
N ILE A 394 -1.91 0.74 4.16
CA ILE A 394 -1.26 0.21 5.37
C ILE A 394 -2.01 0.69 6.63
N GLN A 395 -2.36 1.98 6.68
CA GLN A 395 -3.13 2.58 7.77
C GLN A 395 -4.46 1.87 7.97
N GLY A 396 -5.25 1.70 6.90
CA GLY A 396 -6.58 1.09 6.99
C GLY A 396 -6.54 -0.38 7.36
N ALA A 397 -5.56 -1.13 6.84
CA ALA A 397 -5.36 -2.52 7.23
C ALA A 397 -5.06 -2.67 8.73
N MET A 398 -4.12 -1.87 9.26
CA MET A 398 -3.78 -1.89 10.68
C MET A 398 -4.92 -1.40 11.57
N TYR A 399 -5.58 -0.32 11.17
CA TYR A 399 -6.72 0.24 11.92
C TYR A 399 -7.90 -0.72 11.97
N SER A 400 -8.23 -1.36 10.84
CA SER A 400 -9.26 -2.40 10.78
C SER A 400 -8.90 -3.61 11.66
N GLY A 401 -7.65 -4.05 11.64
CA GLY A 401 -7.15 -5.13 12.51
C GLY A 401 -7.31 -4.79 13.99
N ARG A 402 -6.96 -3.57 14.40
CA ARG A 402 -7.13 -3.09 15.78
C ARG A 402 -8.59 -3.06 16.21
N ARG A 403 -9.46 -2.43 15.41
CA ARG A 403 -10.93 -2.39 15.69
C ARG A 403 -11.51 -3.80 15.83
N CYS A 404 -11.09 -4.70 14.95
CA CYS A 404 -11.53 -6.08 14.99
C CYS A 404 -11.10 -6.78 16.30
N ALA A 405 -9.84 -6.64 16.70
CA ALA A 405 -9.34 -7.21 17.93
C ALA A 405 -10.02 -6.64 19.18
N GLU A 406 -10.36 -5.34 19.18
CA GLU A 406 -11.14 -4.71 20.23
C GLU A 406 -12.50 -5.36 20.37
N SER A 407 -13.22 -5.57 19.25
CA SER A 407 -14.53 -6.26 19.24
C SER A 407 -14.44 -7.75 19.62
N VAL A 408 -13.37 -8.45 19.21
CA VAL A 408 -13.12 -9.83 19.62
C VAL A 408 -12.90 -9.93 21.13
N ALA A 409 -12.12 -9.02 21.71
CA ALA A 409 -11.84 -9.02 23.15
C ALA A 409 -13.12 -8.80 23.96
N GLU A 410 -13.99 -7.88 23.56
CA GLU A 410 -15.31 -7.69 24.16
C GLU A 410 -16.16 -8.95 24.07
N TRP A 411 -16.22 -9.61 22.90
CA TRP A 411 -16.97 -10.85 22.70
C TRP A 411 -16.45 -11.98 23.62
N VAL A 412 -15.14 -12.23 23.65
CA VAL A 412 -14.53 -13.28 24.46
C VAL A 412 -14.79 -13.06 25.94
N THR A 413 -14.70 -11.81 26.42
CA THR A 413 -14.98 -11.46 27.83
C THR A 413 -16.43 -11.71 28.21
N LEU A 414 -17.40 -11.42 27.32
CA LEU A 414 -18.82 -11.66 27.59
C LEU A 414 -19.22 -13.14 27.60
N GLN A 415 -18.37 -14.03 27.05
CA GLN A 415 -18.57 -15.48 27.01
C GLN A 415 -17.82 -16.22 28.13
N SER A 416 -17.03 -15.51 28.93
CA SER A 416 -16.29 -16.05 30.09
C SER A 416 -17.15 -15.94 31.35
#